data_2e07c555a2b080ec1d9f2ae20c7a4a7d
#
_entry.id   2e07c555a2b080ec1d9f2ae20c7a4a7d
#
_cell.length_a   1.000
_cell.length_b   1.000
_cell.length_c   1.000
_cell.angle_alpha   90.00
_cell.angle_beta   90.00
_cell.angle_gamma   90.00
#
_symmetry.space_group_name_H-M   'P 1'
#
loop_
_entity.id
_entity.type
_entity.pdbx_description
1 polymer ?
#
loop_
_entity_poly.entity_id
_entity_poly.type
_entity_poly.pdbx_seq_one_letter_code
_entity_poly.pdbx_strand_id
1 'polypeptide(L)'
;MDGLPPGLQDSYARDFRLADEAFRAGRMAATSIARETRWKNWTTYLASMGFDPYLQSTTFEQRIRGLTGFAQRVRTGYYGQGRQVQAPTVTGAITAVGQTISLAIGHNPTKVLGSDKFLPALQVMIDGFAKEDPPTRKMLPVEADVPECLVEMGYSKSGTAHTRAVGDLSLIAFYYLLRIGEYTVKSKRNNVKQTVQFKLEDVTFYKKTKSGQLRCLPKNAPAELILSADSATLKLDNQKNGWKGVCVHQETNGDRFYCPIRALGRRVVHLRQHKATKSSFISTYYHNGKKCDVIGEDISKGLKMAASLLEYPETRGIPIELVDTHSLRCGGANALALSGFSDTQIQKMGRWRGATLKEYIREQLACYSEGMSKAMKRNFKFVNVHGNSYHDVTSTCVLSEYASAA
;
A
#
# COMPACT_ATOMS: atom_id res chain seq x y z
N MET A 1 42.69 -3.27 -12.75
CA MET A 1 43.14 -1.87 -12.95
C MET A 1 44.67 -1.73 -12.99
N ASP A 2 45.35 -2.82 -12.79
CA ASP A 2 46.82 -2.91 -12.89
C ASP A 2 47.23 -2.61 -14.33
N GLY A 3 48.02 -1.56 -14.56
CA GLY A 3 48.47 -1.11 -15.87
C GLY A 3 47.94 0.27 -16.32
N LEU A 4 47.03 0.89 -15.57
CA LEU A 4 46.59 2.28 -15.81
C LEU A 4 47.49 3.27 -15.05
N PRO A 5 47.74 4.47 -15.59
CA PRO A 5 48.38 5.56 -14.86
C PRO A 5 47.66 5.84 -13.52
N PRO A 6 48.40 6.17 -12.42
CA PRO A 6 47.81 6.34 -11.09
C PRO A 6 46.63 7.31 -11.04
N GLY A 7 46.69 8.45 -11.74
CA GLY A 7 45.60 9.41 -11.79
C GLY A 7 44.32 8.89 -12.48
N LEU A 8 44.43 7.97 -13.42
CA LEU A 8 43.32 7.27 -14.05
C LEU A 8 42.75 6.17 -13.15
N GLN A 9 43.60 5.47 -12.39
CA GLN A 9 43.14 4.49 -11.41
C GLN A 9 42.24 5.13 -10.35
N ASP A 10 42.64 6.28 -9.82
CA ASP A 10 41.84 7.04 -8.84
C ASP A 10 40.49 7.53 -9.41
N SER A 11 40.52 7.99 -10.68
CA SER A 11 39.31 8.41 -11.37
C SER A 11 38.32 7.24 -11.52
N TYR A 12 38.78 6.10 -12.05
CA TYR A 12 37.92 4.92 -12.20
C TYR A 12 37.45 4.34 -10.85
N ALA A 13 38.30 4.34 -9.83
CA ALA A 13 37.91 3.91 -8.48
C ALA A 13 36.83 4.80 -7.87
N ARG A 14 36.87 6.10 -8.17
CA ARG A 14 35.82 7.05 -7.80
C ARG A 14 34.54 6.77 -8.57
N ASP A 15 34.60 6.56 -9.88
CA ASP A 15 33.43 6.30 -10.72
C ASP A 15 32.75 4.99 -10.32
N PHE A 16 33.50 3.94 -10.02
CA PHE A 16 32.96 2.68 -9.52
C PHE A 16 32.29 2.85 -8.15
N ARG A 17 32.84 3.63 -7.24
CA ARG A 17 32.19 3.93 -5.95
C ARG A 17 30.87 4.68 -6.16
N LEU A 18 30.85 5.69 -7.04
CA LEU A 18 29.63 6.44 -7.37
C LEU A 18 28.58 5.57 -8.06
N ALA A 19 29.01 4.67 -8.94
CA ALA A 19 28.13 3.69 -9.57
C ALA A 19 27.52 2.72 -8.53
N ASP A 20 28.33 2.23 -7.59
CA ASP A 20 27.84 1.40 -6.47
C ASP A 20 26.87 2.15 -5.56
N GLU A 21 27.13 3.41 -5.26
CA GLU A 21 26.22 4.26 -4.50
C GLU A 21 24.90 4.48 -5.24
N ALA A 22 24.96 4.77 -6.54
CA ALA A 22 23.77 4.92 -7.38
C ALA A 22 22.98 3.62 -7.47
N PHE A 23 23.64 2.49 -7.59
CA PHE A 23 23.02 1.16 -7.61
C PHE A 23 22.33 0.83 -6.27
N ARG A 24 22.95 1.18 -5.13
CA ARG A 24 22.34 1.07 -3.80
C ARG A 24 21.16 2.02 -3.64
N ALA A 25 21.29 3.26 -4.11
CA ALA A 25 20.22 4.26 -4.05
C ALA A 25 19.01 3.90 -4.90
N GLY A 26 19.18 3.15 -5.99
CA GLY A 26 18.10 2.60 -6.80
C GLY A 26 17.20 1.58 -6.09
N ARG A 27 17.58 1.14 -4.88
CA ARG A 27 16.84 0.20 -4.07
C ARG A 27 16.36 0.83 -2.77
N MET A 28 15.14 0.49 -2.35
CA MET A 28 14.68 0.91 -1.02
C MET A 28 15.49 0.19 0.07
N ALA A 29 15.97 0.94 1.06
CA ALA A 29 16.84 0.43 2.13
C ALA A 29 16.28 -0.81 2.84
N ALA A 30 14.97 -0.87 3.12
CA ALA A 30 14.34 -2.05 3.73
C ALA A 30 14.34 -3.28 2.80
N THR A 31 14.20 -3.07 1.49
CA THR A 31 14.30 -4.14 0.49
C THR A 31 15.74 -4.66 0.41
N SER A 32 16.73 -3.76 0.54
CA SER A 32 18.15 -4.13 0.57
C SER A 32 18.48 -4.98 1.79
N ILE A 33 18.09 -4.58 3.00
CA ILE A 33 18.32 -5.34 4.24
C ILE A 33 17.66 -6.73 4.17
N ALA A 34 16.40 -6.79 3.72
CA ALA A 34 15.71 -8.07 3.57
C ALA A 34 16.39 -8.98 2.54
N ARG A 35 16.91 -8.41 1.45
CA ARG A 35 17.66 -9.14 0.42
C ARG A 35 18.99 -9.63 0.94
N GLU A 36 19.75 -8.80 1.66
CA GLU A 36 21.02 -9.17 2.29
C GLU A 36 20.83 -10.33 3.28
N THR A 37 19.81 -10.27 4.13
CA THR A 37 19.46 -11.37 5.05
C THR A 37 19.16 -12.67 4.29
N ARG A 38 18.34 -12.59 3.23
CA ARG A 38 17.98 -13.76 2.40
C ARG A 38 19.19 -14.31 1.65
N TRP A 39 20.06 -13.43 1.16
CA TRP A 39 21.31 -13.80 0.52
C TRP A 39 22.25 -14.49 1.49
N LYS A 40 22.44 -13.96 2.71
CA LYS A 40 23.24 -14.60 3.76
C LYS A 40 22.70 -16.00 4.08
N ASN A 41 21.38 -16.17 4.24
CA ASN A 41 20.77 -17.47 4.49
C ASN A 41 21.02 -18.45 3.34
N TRP A 42 20.92 -17.97 2.10
CA TRP A 42 21.23 -18.76 0.90
C TRP A 42 22.69 -19.21 0.83
N THR A 43 23.63 -18.28 0.99
CA THR A 43 25.07 -18.60 0.93
C THR A 43 25.47 -19.58 2.03
N THR A 44 24.97 -19.41 3.25
CA THR A 44 25.19 -20.35 4.35
C THR A 44 24.63 -21.74 4.02
N TYR A 45 23.44 -21.80 3.41
CA TYR A 45 22.81 -23.05 3.01
C TYR A 45 23.64 -23.79 1.94
N LEU A 46 24.07 -23.13 0.87
CA LEU A 46 24.83 -23.75 -0.18
C LEU A 46 26.22 -24.12 0.29
N ALA A 47 26.89 -23.31 1.12
CA ALA A 47 28.16 -23.61 1.70
C ALA A 47 28.14 -24.93 2.51
N SER A 48 27.03 -25.20 3.23
CA SER A 48 26.85 -26.47 3.97
C SER A 48 26.76 -27.70 3.06
N MET A 49 26.54 -27.51 1.76
CA MET A 49 26.50 -28.58 0.73
C MET A 49 27.73 -28.55 -0.19
N GLY A 50 28.71 -27.67 0.04
CA GLY A 50 29.88 -27.51 -0.79
C GLY A 50 29.61 -26.90 -2.18
N PHE A 51 28.49 -26.20 -2.36
CA PHE A 51 28.14 -25.56 -3.63
C PHE A 51 28.50 -24.08 -3.66
N ASP A 52 28.89 -23.61 -4.85
CA ASP A 52 29.02 -22.20 -5.16
C ASP A 52 27.65 -21.47 -5.03
N PRO A 53 27.59 -20.33 -4.31
CA PRO A 53 26.34 -19.57 -4.12
C PRO A 53 25.74 -19.00 -5.41
N TYR A 54 26.53 -18.90 -6.48
CA TYR A 54 26.05 -18.45 -7.79
C TYR A 54 25.59 -19.60 -8.69
N LEU A 55 25.76 -20.86 -8.26
CA LEU A 55 25.34 -22.08 -8.97
C LEU A 55 26.01 -22.26 -10.33
N GLN A 56 27.19 -21.68 -10.56
CA GLN A 56 27.87 -21.71 -11.86
C GLN A 56 28.36 -23.12 -12.23
N SER A 57 28.88 -23.87 -11.26
CA SER A 57 29.43 -25.22 -11.45
C SER A 57 28.41 -26.34 -11.17
N THR A 58 27.13 -26.03 -11.06
CA THR A 58 26.09 -27.02 -10.73
C THR A 58 25.37 -27.55 -11.96
N THR A 59 25.06 -28.85 -11.97
CA THR A 59 24.15 -29.44 -12.95
C THR A 59 22.72 -28.87 -12.76
N PHE A 60 21.87 -29.02 -13.76
CA PHE A 60 20.47 -28.60 -13.66
C PHE A 60 19.73 -29.25 -12.47
N GLU A 61 19.98 -30.56 -12.27
CA GLU A 61 19.39 -31.33 -11.16
C GLU A 61 19.86 -30.82 -9.79
N GLN A 62 21.16 -30.60 -9.63
CA GLN A 62 21.73 -30.03 -8.39
C GLN A 62 21.17 -28.64 -8.11
N ARG A 63 21.01 -27.82 -9.16
CA ARG A 63 20.42 -26.50 -9.06
C ARG A 63 18.97 -26.55 -8.57
N ILE A 64 18.13 -27.42 -9.16
CA ILE A 64 16.73 -27.60 -8.73
C ILE A 64 16.69 -28.08 -7.28
N ARG A 65 17.48 -29.10 -6.91
CA ARG A 65 17.52 -29.60 -5.53
C ARG A 65 17.97 -28.54 -4.54
N GLY A 66 18.97 -27.73 -4.89
CA GLY A 66 19.43 -26.62 -4.06
C GLY A 66 18.34 -25.56 -3.85
N LEU A 67 17.66 -25.15 -4.92
CA LEU A 67 16.60 -24.14 -4.86
C LEU A 67 15.35 -24.63 -4.10
N THR A 68 14.90 -25.86 -4.36
CA THR A 68 13.72 -26.44 -3.68
C THR A 68 14.02 -26.75 -2.21
N GLY A 69 15.20 -27.26 -1.89
CA GLY A 69 15.62 -27.48 -0.51
C GLY A 69 15.73 -26.18 0.29
N PHE A 70 16.23 -25.11 -0.31
CA PHE A 70 16.23 -23.79 0.32
C PHE A 70 14.81 -23.26 0.53
N ALA A 71 13.95 -23.39 -0.49
CA ALA A 71 12.53 -23.02 -0.39
C ALA A 71 11.84 -23.72 0.79
N GLN A 72 12.11 -25.02 0.96
CA GLN A 72 11.59 -25.82 2.08
C GLN A 72 12.11 -25.32 3.43
N ARG A 73 13.41 -25.02 3.56
CA ARG A 73 13.96 -24.46 4.81
C ARG A 73 13.36 -23.10 5.16
N VAL A 74 13.12 -22.25 4.15
CA VAL A 74 12.39 -20.99 4.37
C VAL A 74 10.97 -21.28 4.83
N ARG A 75 10.26 -22.22 4.17
CA ARG A 75 8.88 -22.60 4.50
C ARG A 75 8.73 -23.03 5.95
N THR A 76 9.64 -23.84 6.45
CA THR A 76 9.61 -24.35 7.85
C THR A 76 10.00 -23.28 8.88
N GLY A 77 10.42 -22.10 8.46
CA GLY A 77 10.86 -21.03 9.36
C GLY A 77 12.26 -21.28 9.96
N TYR A 78 13.08 -22.14 9.35
CA TYR A 78 14.43 -22.49 9.82
C TYR A 78 15.31 -21.27 10.07
N TYR A 79 15.18 -20.22 9.24
CA TYR A 79 15.95 -18.97 9.39
C TYR A 79 15.26 -17.91 10.26
N GLY A 80 14.21 -18.27 10.96
CA GLY A 80 13.43 -17.38 11.81
C GLY A 80 13.19 -17.96 13.20
N GLN A 81 11.96 -17.95 13.64
CA GLN A 81 11.57 -18.44 14.99
C GLN A 81 11.04 -19.88 14.97
N GLY A 82 11.37 -20.69 13.97
CA GLY A 82 10.87 -22.05 13.81
C GLY A 82 9.37 -22.15 13.47
N ARG A 83 8.74 -21.04 13.11
CA ARG A 83 7.33 -21.02 12.69
C ARG A 83 7.24 -21.09 11.17
N GLN A 84 6.37 -21.97 10.70
CA GLN A 84 6.05 -22.09 9.27
C GLN A 84 5.63 -20.71 8.70
N VAL A 85 6.19 -20.34 7.55
CA VAL A 85 5.88 -19.10 6.85
C VAL A 85 5.03 -19.38 5.60
N GLN A 86 4.22 -18.40 5.19
CA GLN A 86 3.33 -18.54 4.04
C GLN A 86 4.09 -18.51 2.70
N ALA A 87 3.51 -19.10 1.65
CA ALA A 87 4.05 -19.18 0.30
C ALA A 87 4.59 -17.84 -0.26
N PRO A 88 3.94 -16.67 -0.07
CA PRO A 88 4.48 -15.39 -0.50
C PRO A 88 5.84 -15.02 0.12
N THR A 89 6.11 -15.45 1.35
CA THR A 89 7.40 -15.25 2.02
C THR A 89 8.49 -16.10 1.35
N VAL A 90 8.17 -17.34 1.02
CA VAL A 90 9.08 -18.26 0.29
C VAL A 90 9.36 -17.70 -1.11
N THR A 91 8.32 -17.34 -1.85
CA THR A 91 8.42 -16.69 -3.17
C THR A 91 9.33 -15.46 -3.12
N GLY A 92 9.14 -14.61 -2.10
CA GLY A 92 9.98 -13.44 -1.90
C GLY A 92 11.43 -13.76 -1.60
N ALA A 93 11.72 -14.88 -0.92
CA ALA A 93 13.09 -15.31 -0.65
C ALA A 93 13.77 -15.84 -1.92
N ILE A 94 13.12 -16.72 -2.66
CA ILE A 94 13.61 -17.27 -3.94
C ILE A 94 13.83 -16.15 -4.97
N THR A 95 12.86 -15.21 -5.07
CA THR A 95 13.00 -14.05 -5.96
C THR A 95 14.23 -13.20 -5.61
N ALA A 96 14.46 -12.95 -4.32
CA ALA A 96 15.61 -12.16 -3.88
C ALA A 96 16.95 -12.84 -4.21
N VAL A 97 17.03 -14.15 -4.00
CA VAL A 97 18.21 -14.96 -4.37
C VAL A 97 18.44 -14.93 -5.88
N GLY A 98 17.42 -15.26 -6.67
CA GLY A 98 17.53 -15.28 -8.13
C GLY A 98 17.92 -13.93 -8.72
N GLN A 99 17.35 -12.83 -8.22
CA GLN A 99 17.74 -11.49 -8.62
C GLN A 99 19.18 -11.12 -8.21
N THR A 100 19.65 -11.58 -7.06
CA THR A 100 21.04 -11.32 -6.62
C THR A 100 22.02 -12.06 -7.52
N ILE A 101 21.73 -13.31 -7.83
CA ILE A 101 22.54 -14.11 -8.76
C ILE A 101 22.52 -13.48 -10.16
N SER A 102 21.34 -13.10 -10.66
CA SER A 102 21.19 -12.48 -11.98
C SER A 102 22.02 -11.20 -12.15
N LEU A 103 22.14 -10.41 -11.09
CA LEU A 103 22.98 -9.21 -11.11
C LEU A 103 24.48 -9.52 -11.15
N ALA A 104 24.90 -10.68 -10.65
CA ALA A 104 26.30 -11.07 -10.62
C ALA A 104 26.72 -11.80 -11.91
N ILE A 105 25.87 -12.67 -12.47
CA ILE A 105 26.24 -13.55 -13.59
C ILE A 105 25.38 -13.39 -14.84
N GLY A 106 24.47 -12.38 -14.87
CA GLY A 106 23.67 -12.00 -16.04
C GLY A 106 22.41 -12.84 -16.29
N HIS A 107 22.20 -13.98 -15.59
CA HIS A 107 20.98 -14.77 -15.73
C HIS A 107 20.40 -15.19 -14.37
N ASN A 108 19.07 -15.38 -14.35
CA ASN A 108 18.35 -15.76 -13.13
C ASN A 108 18.12 -17.28 -13.07
N PRO A 109 18.81 -18.02 -12.18
CA PRO A 109 18.70 -19.48 -12.15
C PRO A 109 17.38 -20.01 -11.60
N THR A 110 16.52 -19.15 -11.05
CA THR A 110 15.21 -19.53 -10.53
C THR A 110 14.10 -19.44 -11.59
N LYS A 111 14.41 -18.87 -12.75
CA LYS A 111 13.47 -18.57 -13.83
C LYS A 111 13.71 -19.43 -15.05
N VAL A 112 12.66 -19.63 -15.84
CA VAL A 112 12.78 -20.17 -17.20
C VAL A 112 13.50 -19.13 -18.06
N LEU A 113 14.44 -19.56 -18.86
CA LEU A 113 15.24 -18.68 -19.72
C LEU A 113 14.31 -17.87 -20.65
N GLY A 114 14.53 -16.55 -20.69
CA GLY A 114 13.71 -15.63 -21.49
C GLY A 114 12.31 -15.38 -20.93
N SER A 115 12.01 -15.80 -19.70
CA SER A 115 10.67 -15.63 -19.08
C SER A 115 10.77 -15.14 -17.64
N ASP A 116 9.70 -14.48 -17.18
CA ASP A 116 9.52 -14.12 -15.77
C ASP A 116 8.92 -15.24 -14.91
N LYS A 117 8.60 -16.40 -15.49
CA LYS A 117 8.03 -17.54 -14.78
C LYS A 117 9.13 -18.31 -14.02
N PHE A 118 8.79 -18.80 -12.85
CA PHE A 118 9.69 -19.71 -12.12
C PHE A 118 9.91 -21.02 -12.91
N LEU A 119 11.03 -21.69 -12.61
CA LEU A 119 11.22 -23.06 -13.07
C LEU A 119 10.04 -23.93 -12.64
N PRO A 120 9.55 -24.87 -13.47
CA PRO A 120 8.34 -25.64 -13.18
C PRO A 120 8.34 -26.31 -11.80
N ALA A 121 9.46 -26.92 -11.40
CA ALA A 121 9.56 -27.56 -10.09
C ALA A 121 9.39 -26.58 -8.92
N LEU A 122 9.94 -25.37 -9.01
CA LEU A 122 9.73 -24.32 -8.02
C LEU A 122 8.29 -23.81 -8.02
N GLN A 123 7.70 -23.63 -9.20
CA GLN A 123 6.31 -23.16 -9.30
C GLN A 123 5.34 -24.16 -8.67
N VAL A 124 5.45 -25.45 -9.02
CA VAL A 124 4.61 -26.52 -8.44
C VAL A 124 4.74 -26.57 -6.92
N MET A 125 5.96 -26.43 -6.40
CA MET A 125 6.21 -26.43 -4.95
C MET A 125 5.59 -25.22 -4.27
N ILE A 126 5.73 -24.00 -4.84
CA ILE A 126 5.15 -22.78 -4.32
C ILE A 126 3.61 -22.85 -4.35
N ASP A 127 3.03 -23.38 -5.42
CA ASP A 127 1.59 -23.57 -5.56
C ASP A 127 1.05 -24.59 -4.53
N GLY A 128 1.84 -25.65 -4.24
CA GLY A 128 1.57 -26.58 -3.16
C GLY A 128 1.50 -25.88 -1.80
N PHE A 129 2.50 -25.06 -1.48
CA PHE A 129 2.52 -24.27 -0.24
C PHE A 129 1.33 -23.31 -0.16
N ALA A 130 0.97 -22.67 -1.27
CA ALA A 130 -0.17 -21.75 -1.32
C ALA A 130 -1.51 -22.45 -1.05
N LYS A 131 -1.67 -23.72 -1.47
CA LYS A 131 -2.86 -24.52 -1.18
C LYS A 131 -2.96 -24.92 0.29
N GLU A 132 -1.82 -25.12 0.95
CA GLU A 132 -1.74 -25.44 2.38
C GLU A 132 -1.89 -24.20 3.28
N ASP A 133 -1.63 -23.02 2.74
CA ASP A 133 -1.68 -21.78 3.50
C ASP A 133 -3.12 -21.48 3.95
N PRO A 134 -3.30 -20.98 5.19
CA PRO A 134 -4.59 -20.48 5.61
C PRO A 134 -5.00 -19.29 4.73
N PRO A 135 -6.31 -19.04 4.57
CA PRO A 135 -6.79 -17.87 3.83
C PRO A 135 -6.15 -16.60 4.34
N THR A 136 -5.71 -15.74 3.42
CA THR A 136 -5.08 -14.46 3.79
C THR A 136 -6.09 -13.59 4.53
N ARG A 137 -5.85 -13.32 5.80
CA ARG A 137 -6.64 -12.37 6.58
C ARG A 137 -6.29 -10.95 6.13
N LYS A 138 -7.12 -10.42 5.24
CA LYS A 138 -6.98 -9.02 4.82
C LYS A 138 -7.74 -8.12 5.80
N MET A 139 -7.17 -6.95 6.13
CA MET A 139 -7.88 -5.95 6.93
C MET A 139 -9.13 -5.49 6.18
N LEU A 140 -10.24 -5.33 6.89
CA LEU A 140 -11.51 -4.89 6.33
C LEU A 140 -11.61 -3.35 6.34
N PRO A 141 -12.39 -2.76 5.44
CA PRO A 141 -12.61 -1.33 5.41
C PRO A 141 -13.42 -0.87 6.63
N VAL A 142 -13.20 0.37 7.06
CA VAL A 142 -14.06 1.07 8.01
C VAL A 142 -14.79 2.21 7.31
N GLU A 143 -15.95 2.60 7.82
CA GLU A 143 -16.70 3.76 7.33
C GLU A 143 -16.15 5.07 7.94
N ALA A 144 -16.68 6.21 7.54
CA ALA A 144 -16.26 7.52 8.04
C ALA A 144 -16.57 7.72 9.53
N ASP A 145 -17.57 7.00 10.06
CA ASP A 145 -17.97 7.04 11.47
C ASP A 145 -16.86 6.66 12.44
N VAL A 146 -15.95 5.76 12.04
CA VAL A 146 -14.80 5.36 12.89
C VAL A 146 -13.81 6.50 13.12
N PRO A 147 -13.25 7.18 12.08
CA PRO A 147 -12.41 8.34 12.32
C PRO A 147 -13.18 9.52 12.93
N GLU A 148 -14.48 9.67 12.69
CA GLU A 148 -15.35 10.68 13.32
C GLU A 148 -15.47 10.43 14.83
N CYS A 149 -15.75 9.19 15.25
CA CYS A 149 -15.77 8.78 16.66
C CYS A 149 -14.43 9.11 17.36
N LEU A 150 -13.30 8.87 16.70
CA LEU A 150 -11.99 9.23 17.25
C LEU A 150 -11.80 10.75 17.41
N VAL A 151 -12.34 11.55 16.52
CA VAL A 151 -12.35 13.01 16.66
C VAL A 151 -13.22 13.42 17.85
N GLU A 152 -14.42 12.88 18.00
CA GLU A 152 -15.30 13.12 19.15
C GLU A 152 -14.60 12.80 20.47
N MET A 153 -14.02 11.62 20.57
CA MET A 153 -13.25 11.22 21.75
C MET A 153 -12.11 12.19 22.06
N GLY A 154 -11.36 12.61 21.02
CA GLY A 154 -10.24 13.52 21.14
C GLY A 154 -10.66 14.91 21.63
N TYR A 155 -11.83 15.39 21.25
CA TYR A 155 -12.36 16.70 21.61
C TYR A 155 -13.40 16.68 22.73
N SER A 156 -13.65 15.52 23.32
CA SER A 156 -14.45 15.38 24.55
C SER A 156 -13.79 16.07 25.75
N LYS A 157 -14.51 16.18 26.87
CA LYS A 157 -13.97 16.75 28.12
C LYS A 157 -12.72 16.01 28.63
N SER A 158 -12.61 14.71 28.40
CA SER A 158 -11.48 13.88 28.78
C SER A 158 -10.36 13.82 27.69
N GLY A 159 -10.58 14.50 26.58
CA GLY A 159 -9.67 14.47 25.44
C GLY A 159 -8.34 15.16 25.72
N THR A 160 -7.25 14.52 25.31
CA THR A 160 -5.87 14.99 25.46
C THR A 160 -5.31 15.52 24.11
N ALA A 161 -4.16 16.16 24.16
CA ALA A 161 -3.45 16.55 22.92
C ALA A 161 -3.11 15.33 22.04
N HIS A 162 -2.82 14.17 22.65
CA HIS A 162 -2.59 12.91 21.97
C HIS A 162 -3.86 12.39 21.26
N THR A 163 -4.97 12.26 22.00
CA THR A 163 -6.23 11.73 21.42
C THR A 163 -6.79 12.65 20.34
N ARG A 164 -6.66 13.98 20.49
CA ARG A 164 -6.97 14.94 19.42
C ARG A 164 -6.12 14.71 18.17
N ALA A 165 -4.81 14.49 18.36
CA ALA A 165 -3.92 14.21 17.24
C ALA A 165 -4.27 12.88 16.54
N VAL A 166 -4.59 11.83 17.28
CA VAL A 166 -5.03 10.53 16.75
C VAL A 166 -6.31 10.68 15.92
N GLY A 167 -7.33 11.36 16.45
CA GLY A 167 -8.59 11.60 15.75
C GLY A 167 -8.41 12.40 14.46
N ASP A 168 -7.73 13.57 14.54
CA ASP A 168 -7.49 14.41 13.37
C ASP A 168 -6.69 13.67 12.29
N LEU A 169 -5.63 12.93 12.67
CA LEU A 169 -4.81 12.16 11.73
C LEU A 169 -5.58 11.01 11.09
N SER A 170 -6.45 10.33 11.83
CA SER A 170 -7.30 9.27 11.30
C SER A 170 -8.30 9.81 10.27
N LEU A 171 -8.91 10.95 10.55
CA LEU A 171 -9.81 11.61 9.61
C LEU A 171 -9.08 12.06 8.33
N ILE A 172 -7.91 12.69 8.47
CA ILE A 172 -7.05 13.07 7.34
C ILE A 172 -6.66 11.83 6.53
N ALA A 173 -6.26 10.73 7.19
CA ALA A 173 -5.82 9.52 6.52
C ALA A 173 -6.95 8.85 5.71
N PHE A 174 -8.18 8.85 6.22
CA PHE A 174 -9.35 8.33 5.54
C PHE A 174 -9.62 9.10 4.24
N TYR A 175 -9.77 10.42 4.33
CA TYR A 175 -10.15 11.25 3.19
C TYR A 175 -9.03 11.44 2.15
N TYR A 176 -7.75 11.50 2.57
CA TYR A 176 -6.61 11.62 1.66
C TYR A 176 -6.05 10.26 1.22
N LEU A 177 -6.68 9.16 1.60
CA LEU A 177 -6.25 7.79 1.31
C LEU A 177 -4.76 7.57 1.65
N LEU A 178 -4.33 7.97 2.86
CA LEU A 178 -2.92 7.92 3.26
C LEU A 178 -2.48 6.52 3.69
N ARG A 179 -1.19 6.22 3.46
CA ARG A 179 -0.53 5.07 4.07
C ARG A 179 -0.02 5.46 5.45
N ILE A 180 -0.04 4.52 6.41
CA ILE A 180 0.36 4.79 7.81
C ILE A 180 1.71 5.50 7.93
N GLY A 181 2.70 5.15 7.14
CA GLY A 181 4.02 5.78 7.15
C GLY A 181 4.07 7.20 6.56
N GLU A 182 2.98 7.70 5.96
CA GLU A 182 2.89 9.05 5.42
C GLU A 182 2.44 10.07 6.47
N TYR A 183 1.76 9.63 7.54
CA TYR A 183 1.18 10.51 8.55
C TYR A 183 1.51 10.14 10.01
N THR A 184 2.30 9.09 10.27
CA THR A 184 2.75 8.70 11.62
C THR A 184 4.24 8.44 11.66
N VAL A 185 4.84 8.59 12.84
CA VAL A 185 6.24 8.23 13.07
C VAL A 185 6.35 6.73 13.27
N LYS A 186 7.36 6.10 12.70
CA LYS A 186 7.66 4.69 12.96
C LYS A 186 8.15 4.49 14.40
N SER A 187 7.70 3.43 15.02
CA SER A 187 8.25 2.99 16.30
C SER A 187 9.79 2.86 16.21
N LYS A 188 10.50 3.21 17.29
CA LYS A 188 11.97 3.25 17.36
C LYS A 188 12.67 1.93 16.98
N ARG A 189 11.93 0.82 16.91
CA ARG A 189 12.48 -0.51 16.55
C ARG A 189 12.88 -0.68 15.10
N ASN A 190 12.40 0.15 14.16
CA ASN A 190 12.68 0.01 12.74
C ASN A 190 13.25 1.32 12.17
N ASN A 191 14.56 1.50 12.27
CA ASN A 191 15.29 2.69 11.79
C ASN A 191 15.32 2.88 10.26
N VAL A 192 14.65 2.05 9.47
CA VAL A 192 14.68 2.15 8.01
C VAL A 192 13.62 3.12 7.53
N LYS A 193 14.04 4.32 7.15
CA LYS A 193 13.18 5.36 6.54
C LYS A 193 12.76 4.94 5.13
N GLN A 194 11.55 4.41 4.99
CA GLN A 194 10.99 4.04 3.68
C GLN A 194 10.08 5.11 3.07
N THR A 195 9.45 5.91 3.92
CA THR A 195 8.49 6.96 3.54
C THR A 195 8.77 8.17 4.42
N VAL A 196 8.80 9.35 3.82
CA VAL A 196 8.90 10.60 4.58
C VAL A 196 7.49 11.04 4.95
N GLN A 197 7.28 11.29 6.24
CA GLN A 197 6.01 11.80 6.74
C GLN A 197 5.80 13.24 6.31
N PHE A 198 4.53 13.64 6.23
CA PHE A 198 4.16 15.03 5.99
C PHE A 198 4.69 15.95 7.09
N LYS A 199 5.30 17.03 6.63
CA LYS A 199 5.77 18.13 7.47
C LYS A 199 4.79 19.29 7.37
N LEU A 200 4.96 20.25 8.27
CA LEU A 200 4.19 21.49 8.25
C LEU A 200 4.35 22.26 6.92
N GLU A 201 5.55 22.23 6.32
CA GLU A 201 5.84 22.88 5.03
C GLU A 201 5.14 22.21 3.83
N ASP A 202 4.75 20.94 3.94
CA ASP A 202 4.10 20.18 2.88
C ASP A 202 2.60 20.47 2.75
N VAL A 203 2.04 21.21 3.71
CA VAL A 203 0.60 21.56 3.74
C VAL A 203 0.38 22.90 3.09
N THR A 204 -0.56 22.96 2.17
CA THR A 204 -1.00 24.23 1.54
C THR A 204 -2.52 24.32 1.60
N PHE A 205 -3.05 25.41 2.14
CA PHE A 205 -4.46 25.71 2.20
C PHE A 205 -4.89 26.68 1.12
N TYR A 206 -6.15 26.61 0.72
CA TYR A 206 -6.73 27.48 -0.28
C TYR A 206 -8.08 27.99 0.18
N LYS A 207 -8.40 29.22 -0.23
CA LYS A 207 -9.69 29.87 -0.01
C LYS A 207 -10.30 30.26 -1.34
N LYS A 208 -11.59 29.96 -1.54
CA LYS A 208 -12.35 30.44 -2.70
C LYS A 208 -12.62 31.94 -2.55
N THR A 209 -12.35 32.68 -3.60
CA THR A 209 -12.76 34.09 -3.70
C THR A 209 -14.25 34.19 -3.98
N LYS A 210 -14.81 35.38 -3.90
CA LYS A 210 -16.21 35.64 -4.30
C LYS A 210 -16.51 35.22 -5.75
N SER A 211 -15.50 35.27 -6.61
CA SER A 211 -15.57 34.82 -8.02
C SER A 211 -15.38 33.31 -8.20
N GLY A 212 -15.24 32.52 -7.11
CA GLY A 212 -15.06 31.06 -7.15
C GLY A 212 -13.62 30.61 -7.40
N GLN A 213 -12.65 31.51 -7.63
CA GLN A 213 -11.25 31.16 -7.83
C GLN A 213 -10.59 30.69 -6.52
N LEU A 214 -9.82 29.63 -6.57
CA LEU A 214 -9.00 29.20 -5.45
C LEU A 214 -7.75 30.08 -5.33
N ARG A 215 -7.56 30.68 -4.15
CA ARG A 215 -6.34 31.39 -3.77
C ARG A 215 -5.57 30.63 -2.71
N CYS A 216 -4.30 30.46 -2.93
CA CYS A 216 -3.38 29.89 -1.94
C CYS A 216 -3.27 30.83 -0.74
N LEU A 217 -3.45 30.28 0.46
CA LEU A 217 -3.25 31.01 1.70
C LEU A 217 -1.74 31.10 2.01
N PRO A 218 -1.26 32.25 2.48
CA PRO A 218 0.14 32.39 2.89
C PRO A 218 0.46 31.45 4.05
N LYS A 219 1.70 31.00 4.12
CA LYS A 219 2.15 30.05 5.16
C LYS A 219 1.98 30.59 6.60
N ASN A 220 1.88 31.91 6.77
CA ASN A 220 1.64 32.58 8.06
C ASN A 220 0.19 33.05 8.23
N ALA A 221 -0.76 32.57 7.41
CA ALA A 221 -2.17 32.95 7.51
C ALA A 221 -2.70 32.77 8.95
N PRO A 222 -3.60 33.65 9.45
CA PRO A 222 -4.24 33.51 10.76
C PRO A 222 -4.95 32.17 10.93
N ALA A 223 -5.06 31.73 12.19
CA ALA A 223 -5.69 30.44 12.52
C ALA A 223 -7.13 30.33 12.00
N GLU A 224 -7.92 31.41 12.14
CA GLU A 224 -9.31 31.48 11.70
C GLU A 224 -9.42 31.28 10.18
N LEU A 225 -8.48 31.84 9.43
CA LEU A 225 -8.45 31.71 7.97
C LEU A 225 -8.06 30.28 7.55
N ILE A 226 -7.11 29.66 8.23
CA ILE A 226 -6.74 28.26 8.01
C ILE A 226 -7.90 27.33 8.34
N LEU A 227 -8.54 27.54 9.51
CA LEU A 227 -9.67 26.72 9.95
C LEU A 227 -10.93 26.93 9.09
N SER A 228 -11.02 28.02 8.34
CA SER A 228 -12.10 28.28 7.38
C SER A 228 -11.71 27.99 5.92
N ALA A 229 -10.55 27.41 5.65
CA ALA A 229 -10.10 27.10 4.29
C ALA A 229 -11.09 26.18 3.56
N ASP A 230 -11.20 26.32 2.24
CA ASP A 230 -12.13 25.56 1.43
C ASP A 230 -11.52 24.29 0.87
N SER A 231 -10.18 24.24 0.77
CA SER A 231 -9.46 23.06 0.34
C SER A 231 -8.01 23.07 0.83
N ALA A 232 -7.37 21.91 0.78
CA ALA A 232 -5.95 21.80 1.12
C ALA A 232 -5.24 20.72 0.31
N THR A 233 -3.95 20.95 0.07
CA THR A 233 -3.06 20.04 -0.63
C THR A 233 -1.97 19.54 0.33
N LEU A 234 -1.72 18.24 0.29
CA LEU A 234 -0.57 17.59 0.91
C LEU A 234 0.45 17.23 -0.17
N LYS A 235 1.69 17.71 -0.05
CA LYS A 235 2.79 17.40 -0.96
C LYS A 235 3.57 16.20 -0.42
N LEU A 236 3.80 15.20 -1.24
CA LEU A 236 4.55 13.98 -0.93
C LEU A 236 5.96 14.09 -1.45
N ASP A 237 6.94 14.27 -0.58
CA ASP A 237 8.35 14.39 -0.96
C ASP A 237 8.97 13.05 -1.37
N ASN A 238 8.57 11.96 -0.73
CA ASN A 238 9.06 10.63 -1.06
C ASN A 238 8.01 9.56 -0.73
N GLN A 239 7.64 8.77 -1.72
CA GLN A 239 6.69 7.67 -1.56
C GLN A 239 7.37 6.32 -1.77
N LYS A 240 6.78 5.26 -1.18
CA LYS A 240 7.20 3.86 -1.38
C LYS A 240 7.38 3.49 -2.87
N ASN A 241 6.66 4.16 -3.77
CA ASN A 241 6.71 3.91 -5.22
C ASN A 241 7.73 4.78 -5.96
N GLY A 242 8.59 5.52 -5.24
CA GLY A 242 9.61 6.41 -5.82
C GLY A 242 9.05 7.70 -6.42
N TRP A 243 7.75 8.00 -6.24
CA TRP A 243 7.19 9.27 -6.70
C TRP A 243 7.56 10.39 -5.74
N LYS A 244 8.10 11.48 -6.31
CA LYS A 244 8.50 12.68 -5.58
C LYS A 244 7.64 13.85 -6.01
N GLY A 245 7.28 14.73 -5.05
CA GLY A 245 6.55 15.96 -5.33
C GLY A 245 5.10 15.79 -5.75
N VAL A 246 4.52 14.58 -5.58
CA VAL A 246 3.10 14.34 -5.87
C VAL A 246 2.24 15.03 -4.82
N CYS A 247 1.25 15.78 -5.28
CA CYS A 247 0.28 16.45 -4.42
C CYS A 247 -1.03 15.66 -4.38
N VAL A 248 -1.62 15.58 -3.19
CA VAL A 248 -2.98 15.08 -2.98
C VAL A 248 -3.82 16.25 -2.50
N HIS A 249 -4.91 16.52 -3.22
CA HIS A 249 -5.81 17.63 -2.94
C HIS A 249 -7.15 17.13 -2.42
N GLN A 250 -7.71 17.82 -1.43
CA GLN A 250 -9.07 17.60 -0.94
C GLN A 250 -9.77 18.93 -0.72
N GLU A 251 -11.09 18.90 -0.92
CA GLU A 251 -11.99 20.01 -0.59
C GLU A 251 -12.69 19.76 0.74
N THR A 252 -13.28 20.82 1.30
CA THR A 252 -14.17 20.70 2.45
C THR A 252 -15.38 19.83 2.09
N ASN A 253 -15.79 18.96 3.01
CA ASN A 253 -17.03 18.18 2.88
C ASN A 253 -18.28 18.94 3.42
N GLY A 254 -18.10 20.19 3.82
CA GLY A 254 -19.19 21.01 4.39
C GLY A 254 -19.37 20.85 5.90
N ASP A 255 -18.88 19.80 6.50
CA ASP A 255 -18.96 19.60 7.94
C ASP A 255 -17.99 20.55 8.69
N ARG A 256 -18.45 21.08 9.82
CA ARG A 256 -17.65 21.99 10.64
C ARG A 256 -16.63 21.29 11.49
N PHE A 257 -16.87 20.04 11.86
CA PHE A 257 -16.05 19.29 12.81
C PHE A 257 -15.36 18.07 12.18
N TYR A 258 -16.08 17.27 11.38
CA TYR A 258 -15.58 16.06 10.73
C TYR A 258 -15.02 16.29 9.32
N CYS A 259 -14.61 17.50 9.03
CA CYS A 259 -14.02 17.86 7.76
C CYS A 259 -12.50 17.59 7.74
N PRO A 260 -11.95 16.92 6.69
CA PRO A 260 -10.51 16.67 6.58
C PRO A 260 -9.68 17.95 6.54
N ILE A 261 -10.23 19.04 5.95
CA ILE A 261 -9.55 20.34 5.88
C ILE A 261 -9.49 20.99 7.28
N ARG A 262 -10.57 20.86 8.06
CA ARG A 262 -10.61 21.36 9.45
C ARG A 262 -9.66 20.55 10.34
N ALA A 263 -9.63 19.23 10.20
CA ALA A 263 -8.70 18.37 10.92
C ALA A 263 -7.25 18.74 10.62
N LEU A 264 -6.91 18.93 9.35
CA LEU A 264 -5.58 19.38 8.93
C LEU A 264 -5.26 20.79 9.46
N GLY A 265 -6.24 21.71 9.43
CA GLY A 265 -6.14 23.04 10.01
C GLY A 265 -5.86 22.99 11.51
N ARG A 266 -6.59 22.17 12.28
CA ARG A 266 -6.37 21.98 13.73
C ARG A 266 -4.95 21.48 14.02
N ARG A 267 -4.43 20.55 13.20
CA ARG A 267 -3.03 20.08 13.35
C ARG A 267 -2.03 21.19 13.11
N VAL A 268 -2.19 21.96 12.03
CA VAL A 268 -1.32 23.10 11.70
C VAL A 268 -1.37 24.19 12.78
N VAL A 269 -2.55 24.55 13.26
CA VAL A 269 -2.74 25.55 14.33
C VAL A 269 -2.07 25.09 15.61
N HIS A 270 -2.29 23.81 16.04
CA HIS A 270 -1.65 23.24 17.20
C HIS A 270 -0.11 23.32 17.12
N LEU A 271 0.48 22.94 15.99
CA LEU A 271 1.93 23.01 15.80
C LEU A 271 2.45 24.43 15.89
N ARG A 272 1.74 25.41 15.33
CA ARG A 272 2.14 26.82 15.38
C ARG A 272 2.03 27.42 16.77
N GLN A 273 1.00 27.07 17.55
CA GLN A 273 0.86 27.48 18.95
C GLN A 273 2.07 27.06 19.80
N HIS A 274 2.68 25.93 19.45
CA HIS A 274 3.88 25.42 20.12
C HIS A 274 5.20 25.81 19.40
N LYS A 275 5.17 26.82 18.50
CA LYS A 275 6.34 27.32 17.77
C LYS A 275 7.11 26.22 17.03
N ALA A 276 6.39 25.22 16.51
CA ALA A 276 6.99 24.14 15.73
C ALA A 276 7.60 24.69 14.43
N THR A 277 8.72 24.11 14.02
CA THR A 277 9.42 24.51 12.79
C THR A 277 8.68 23.97 11.54
N LYS A 278 8.98 24.54 10.38
CA LYS A 278 8.43 24.09 9.09
C LYS A 278 8.70 22.60 8.80
N SER A 279 9.80 22.05 9.35
CA SER A 279 10.20 20.65 9.22
C SER A 279 9.54 19.71 10.26
N SER A 280 8.74 20.24 11.18
CA SER A 280 8.00 19.40 12.16
C SER A 280 6.93 18.57 11.47
N PHE A 281 6.80 17.32 11.88
CA PHE A 281 5.80 16.41 11.31
C PHE A 281 4.38 16.78 11.75
N ILE A 282 3.39 16.54 10.89
CA ILE A 282 1.97 16.77 11.22
C ILE A 282 1.51 15.84 12.35
N SER A 283 2.16 14.68 12.52
CA SER A 283 1.93 13.74 13.61
C SER A 283 2.40 14.25 14.98
N THR A 284 3.21 15.32 15.02
CA THR A 284 3.74 15.87 16.27
C THR A 284 2.63 16.51 17.12
N TYR A 285 2.64 16.22 18.41
CA TYR A 285 1.82 16.91 19.42
C TYR A 285 2.67 17.26 20.62
N TYR A 286 2.14 18.13 21.49
CA TYR A 286 2.83 18.56 22.69
C TYR A 286 2.01 18.18 23.92
N HIS A 287 2.67 17.54 24.89
CA HIS A 287 2.08 17.19 26.16
C HIS A 287 2.98 17.70 27.28
N ASN A 288 2.44 18.56 28.16
CA ASN A 288 3.20 19.22 29.24
C ASN A 288 4.52 19.85 28.74
N GLY A 289 4.46 20.55 27.60
CA GLY A 289 5.62 21.20 26.96
C GLY A 289 6.60 20.25 26.25
N LYS A 290 6.43 18.93 26.36
CA LYS A 290 7.28 17.94 25.68
C LYS A 290 6.74 17.63 24.31
N LYS A 291 7.64 17.61 23.33
CA LYS A 291 7.36 17.16 21.97
C LYS A 291 7.18 15.65 21.94
N CYS A 292 6.05 15.18 21.40
CA CYS A 292 5.71 13.79 21.21
C CYS A 292 5.22 13.60 19.77
N ASP A 293 5.22 12.37 19.27
CA ASP A 293 4.72 12.04 17.93
C ASP A 293 3.75 10.86 18.02
N VAL A 294 2.69 10.91 17.20
CA VAL A 294 1.76 9.79 17.05
C VAL A 294 2.44 8.69 16.23
N ILE A 295 2.40 7.47 16.75
CA ILE A 295 2.92 6.27 16.09
C ILE A 295 1.79 5.43 15.49
N GLY A 296 2.14 4.49 14.61
CA GLY A 296 1.13 3.63 13.95
C GLY A 296 0.29 2.81 14.92
N GLU A 297 0.87 2.39 16.05
CA GLU A 297 0.17 1.64 17.09
C GLU A 297 -0.93 2.46 17.78
N ASP A 298 -0.74 3.77 17.94
CA ASP A 298 -1.75 4.67 18.53
C ASP A 298 -2.98 4.73 17.62
N ILE A 299 -2.77 4.85 16.31
CA ILE A 299 -3.87 4.82 15.32
C ILE A 299 -4.57 3.46 15.35
N SER A 300 -3.81 2.35 15.31
CA SER A 300 -4.39 1.00 15.33
C SER A 300 -5.26 0.75 16.56
N LYS A 301 -4.76 1.12 17.74
CA LYS A 301 -5.51 1.01 19.01
C LYS A 301 -6.77 1.88 19.00
N GLY A 302 -6.64 3.12 18.55
CA GLY A 302 -7.76 4.04 18.41
C GLY A 302 -8.86 3.48 17.50
N LEU A 303 -8.49 3.01 16.31
CA LEU A 303 -9.46 2.44 15.35
C LEU A 303 -10.19 1.23 15.91
N LYS A 304 -9.49 0.31 16.57
CA LYS A 304 -10.12 -0.85 17.20
C LYS A 304 -11.08 -0.45 18.32
N MET A 305 -10.70 0.53 19.13
CA MET A 305 -11.55 1.06 20.17
C MET A 305 -12.80 1.73 19.60
N ALA A 306 -12.67 2.60 18.60
CA ALA A 306 -13.81 3.24 17.96
C ALA A 306 -14.74 2.22 17.26
N ALA A 307 -14.19 1.27 16.53
CA ALA A 307 -14.96 0.20 15.89
C ALA A 307 -15.70 -0.68 16.92
N SER A 308 -15.10 -0.92 18.09
CA SER A 308 -15.77 -1.62 19.19
C SER A 308 -16.91 -0.80 19.79
N LEU A 309 -16.71 0.52 20.00
CA LEU A 309 -17.77 1.42 20.51
C LEU A 309 -18.93 1.56 19.53
N LEU A 310 -18.66 1.42 18.22
CA LEU A 310 -19.67 1.47 17.15
C LEU A 310 -20.26 0.08 16.84
N GLU A 311 -19.95 -0.92 17.68
CA GLU A 311 -20.49 -2.29 17.56
C GLU A 311 -20.30 -2.87 16.14
N TYR A 312 -19.10 -2.70 15.55
CA TYR A 312 -18.80 -3.14 14.18
C TYR A 312 -18.99 -4.63 13.93
N PRO A 313 -18.66 -5.53 14.87
CA PRO A 313 -18.94 -6.96 14.70
C PRO A 313 -20.44 -7.25 14.52
N GLU A 314 -21.28 -6.59 15.31
CA GLU A 314 -22.73 -6.80 15.37
C GLU A 314 -23.45 -6.09 14.23
N THR A 315 -23.05 -4.84 13.96
CA THR A 315 -23.78 -3.95 13.03
C THR A 315 -23.30 -4.12 11.58
N ARG A 316 -22.07 -4.52 11.36
CA ARG A 316 -21.42 -4.61 10.04
C ARG A 316 -20.76 -5.97 9.76
N GLY A 317 -20.74 -6.89 10.73
CA GLY A 317 -20.07 -8.18 10.60
C GLY A 317 -18.55 -8.06 10.44
N ILE A 318 -17.95 -6.96 10.92
CA ILE A 318 -16.51 -6.70 10.81
C ILE A 318 -15.83 -7.00 12.14
N PRO A 319 -15.09 -8.12 12.26
CA PRO A 319 -14.35 -8.44 13.47
C PRO A 319 -13.30 -7.37 13.80
N ILE A 320 -13.17 -7.00 15.07
CA ILE A 320 -12.25 -5.94 15.53
C ILE A 320 -10.78 -6.26 15.20
N GLU A 321 -10.39 -7.52 15.20
CA GLU A 321 -9.04 -7.96 14.82
C GLU A 321 -8.71 -7.73 13.34
N LEU A 322 -9.72 -7.54 12.49
CA LEU A 322 -9.56 -7.19 11.07
C LEU A 322 -9.61 -5.68 10.81
N VAL A 323 -9.69 -4.86 11.87
CA VAL A 323 -9.59 -3.40 11.81
C VAL A 323 -8.17 -2.98 12.18
N ASP A 324 -7.51 -2.24 11.30
CA ASP A 324 -6.17 -1.70 11.53
C ASP A 324 -5.96 -0.42 10.69
N THR A 325 -4.81 0.17 10.74
CA THR A 325 -4.43 1.40 10.04
C THR A 325 -4.70 1.35 8.53
N HIS A 326 -4.61 0.16 7.91
CA HIS A 326 -4.94 -0.05 6.51
C HIS A 326 -6.43 0.09 6.21
N SER A 327 -7.28 -0.13 7.20
CA SER A 327 -8.75 -0.06 7.10
C SER A 327 -9.24 1.34 6.74
N LEU A 328 -8.56 2.41 7.19
CA LEU A 328 -8.88 3.79 6.80
C LEU A 328 -8.74 4.01 5.29
N ARG A 329 -7.64 3.53 4.72
CA ARG A 329 -7.36 3.68 3.29
C ARG A 329 -8.30 2.82 2.43
N CYS A 330 -8.59 1.60 2.88
CA CYS A 330 -9.59 0.74 2.25
C CYS A 330 -10.99 1.38 2.36
N GLY A 331 -11.34 1.89 3.54
CA GLY A 331 -12.63 2.54 3.80
C GLY A 331 -12.88 3.73 2.89
N GLY A 332 -11.93 4.68 2.83
CA GLY A 332 -12.05 5.84 1.95
C GLY A 332 -12.15 5.46 0.47
N ALA A 333 -11.40 4.43 0.01
CA ALA A 333 -11.50 3.94 -1.36
C ALA A 333 -12.87 3.31 -1.66
N ASN A 334 -13.40 2.51 -0.72
CA ASN A 334 -14.73 1.92 -0.85
C ASN A 334 -15.84 2.99 -0.83
N ALA A 335 -15.72 3.99 0.04
CA ALA A 335 -16.67 5.11 0.09
C ALA A 335 -16.75 5.84 -1.26
N LEU A 336 -15.61 6.10 -1.90
CA LEU A 336 -15.56 6.69 -3.24
C LEU A 336 -16.19 5.79 -4.30
N ALA A 337 -15.89 4.48 -4.28
CA ALA A 337 -16.44 3.52 -5.22
C ALA A 337 -17.98 3.42 -5.08
N LEU A 338 -18.49 3.32 -3.86
CA LEU A 338 -19.94 3.30 -3.56
C LEU A 338 -20.65 4.61 -3.94
N SER A 339 -19.90 5.73 -3.94
CA SER A 339 -20.40 7.04 -4.38
C SER A 339 -20.34 7.22 -5.90
N GLY A 340 -19.97 6.18 -6.68
CA GLY A 340 -19.97 6.18 -8.13
C GLY A 340 -18.73 6.83 -8.79
N PHE A 341 -17.65 7.09 -8.04
CA PHE A 341 -16.42 7.57 -8.65
C PHE A 341 -15.76 6.45 -9.47
N SER A 342 -15.22 6.81 -10.63
CA SER A 342 -14.55 5.86 -11.52
C SER A 342 -13.24 5.32 -10.91
N ASP A 343 -12.87 4.09 -11.29
CA ASP A 343 -11.59 3.46 -10.90
C ASP A 343 -10.40 4.38 -11.15
N THR A 344 -10.40 5.11 -12.28
CA THR A 344 -9.32 6.04 -12.63
C THR A 344 -9.21 7.20 -11.64
N GLN A 345 -10.33 7.76 -11.18
CA GLN A 345 -10.35 8.83 -10.19
C GLN A 345 -9.84 8.33 -8.84
N ILE A 346 -10.33 7.16 -8.41
CA ILE A 346 -9.92 6.54 -7.14
C ILE A 346 -8.44 6.14 -7.19
N GLN A 347 -7.96 5.58 -8.32
CA GLN A 347 -6.54 5.26 -8.54
C GLN A 347 -5.64 6.48 -8.41
N LYS A 348 -6.01 7.60 -9.04
CA LYS A 348 -5.28 8.86 -8.96
C LYS A 348 -5.23 9.36 -7.51
N MET A 349 -6.38 9.40 -6.83
CA MET A 349 -6.48 9.83 -5.44
C MET A 349 -5.66 8.95 -4.50
N GLY A 350 -5.78 7.62 -4.64
CA GLY A 350 -5.05 6.64 -3.84
C GLY A 350 -3.61 6.41 -4.30
N ARG A 351 -3.20 6.96 -5.41
CA ARG A 351 -1.84 6.79 -5.97
C ARG A 351 -1.49 5.33 -6.20
N TRP A 352 -2.47 4.54 -6.69
CA TRP A 352 -2.26 3.15 -7.10
C TRP A 352 -1.77 3.04 -8.53
N ARG A 353 -0.95 2.03 -8.79
CA ARG A 353 -0.52 1.63 -10.13
C ARG A 353 -1.25 0.35 -10.55
N GLY A 354 -1.73 0.32 -11.79
CA GLY A 354 -2.35 -0.87 -12.36
C GLY A 354 -3.56 -1.40 -11.57
N ALA A 355 -3.76 -2.70 -11.57
CA ALA A 355 -4.91 -3.38 -10.97
C ALA A 355 -4.94 -3.39 -9.43
N THR A 356 -3.92 -2.83 -8.75
CA THR A 356 -3.82 -2.82 -7.28
C THR A 356 -5.04 -2.21 -6.59
N LEU A 357 -5.74 -1.29 -7.26
CA LEU A 357 -6.99 -0.71 -6.72
C LEU A 357 -8.03 -1.78 -6.41
N LYS A 358 -8.18 -2.80 -7.28
CA LYS A 358 -9.16 -3.88 -7.10
C LYS A 358 -8.94 -4.68 -5.81
N GLU A 359 -7.73 -4.67 -5.25
CA GLU A 359 -7.44 -5.28 -3.95
C GLU A 359 -7.97 -4.46 -2.77
N TYR A 360 -8.21 -3.16 -2.97
CA TYR A 360 -8.69 -2.22 -1.95
C TYR A 360 -10.21 -2.06 -1.99
N ILE A 361 -10.80 -2.03 -3.19
CA ILE A 361 -12.25 -2.02 -3.34
C ILE A 361 -12.73 -3.42 -2.97
N ARG A 362 -13.32 -3.52 -1.79
CA ARG A 362 -13.98 -4.73 -1.33
C ARG A 362 -15.43 -4.64 -1.76
N GLU A 363 -15.81 -5.54 -2.64
CA GLU A 363 -17.22 -5.70 -2.99
C GLU A 363 -17.99 -5.95 -1.71
N GLN A 364 -18.80 -4.98 -1.32
CA GLN A 364 -19.79 -5.14 -0.29
C GLN A 364 -20.92 -5.97 -0.93
N LEU A 365 -20.94 -7.27 -0.66
CA LEU A 365 -21.89 -8.21 -1.26
C LEU A 365 -23.33 -7.69 -1.26
N ALA A 366 -23.75 -7.01 -0.19
CA ALA A 366 -25.08 -6.43 -0.10
C ALA A 366 -25.34 -5.33 -1.15
N CYS A 367 -24.41 -4.35 -1.28
CA CYS A 367 -24.54 -3.27 -2.28
C CYS A 367 -24.35 -3.78 -3.70
N TYR A 368 -23.43 -4.76 -3.88
CA TYR A 368 -23.17 -5.35 -5.19
C TYR A 368 -24.35 -6.19 -5.69
N SER A 369 -25.02 -6.94 -4.77
CA SER A 369 -26.13 -7.81 -5.13
C SER A 369 -27.50 -7.12 -5.14
N GLU A 370 -27.56 -5.83 -4.76
CA GLU A 370 -28.82 -5.09 -4.74
C GLU A 370 -29.47 -5.07 -6.12
N GLY A 371 -30.71 -5.51 -6.16
CA GLY A 371 -31.48 -5.61 -7.39
C GLY A 371 -31.11 -6.75 -8.35
N MET A 372 -29.99 -7.47 -8.15
CA MET A 372 -29.54 -8.55 -9.06
C MET A 372 -30.59 -9.67 -9.15
N SER A 373 -31.09 -10.17 -8.04
CA SER A 373 -32.14 -11.20 -8.05
C SER A 373 -33.38 -10.74 -8.77
N LYS A 374 -33.79 -9.49 -8.61
CA LYS A 374 -34.91 -8.89 -9.34
C LYS A 374 -34.62 -8.75 -10.83
N ALA A 375 -33.41 -8.37 -11.21
CA ALA A 375 -32.99 -8.30 -12.59
C ALA A 375 -32.91 -9.69 -13.23
N MET A 376 -32.38 -10.68 -12.54
CA MET A 376 -32.31 -12.08 -13.03
C MET A 376 -33.70 -12.69 -13.23
N LYS A 377 -34.71 -12.25 -12.48
CA LYS A 377 -36.11 -12.70 -12.63
C LYS A 377 -36.79 -12.08 -13.87
N ARG A 378 -36.24 -11.02 -14.46
CA ARG A 378 -36.79 -10.46 -15.72
C ARG A 378 -36.65 -11.52 -16.79
N ASN A 379 -37.79 -11.83 -17.45
CA ASN A 379 -37.82 -12.81 -18.54
C ASN A 379 -37.05 -12.27 -19.76
N PHE A 380 -35.75 -12.49 -19.80
CA PHE A 380 -34.99 -12.35 -21.03
C PHE A 380 -35.13 -13.65 -21.82
N LYS A 381 -35.69 -13.55 -23.00
CA LYS A 381 -35.64 -14.65 -23.98
C LYS A 381 -34.26 -14.65 -24.60
N PHE A 382 -33.51 -15.71 -24.37
CA PHE A 382 -32.25 -15.91 -25.06
C PHE A 382 -32.53 -16.55 -26.38
N VAL A 383 -32.13 -15.91 -27.47
CA VAL A 383 -32.14 -16.47 -28.81
C VAL A 383 -30.75 -17.05 -29.07
N ASN A 384 -30.69 -18.33 -29.34
CA ASN A 384 -29.45 -18.96 -29.80
C ASN A 384 -29.21 -18.53 -31.24
N VAL A 385 -28.18 -17.69 -31.47
CA VAL A 385 -27.78 -17.26 -32.80
C VAL A 385 -26.85 -18.34 -33.37
N HIS A 386 -27.39 -19.18 -34.24
CA HIS A 386 -26.62 -20.21 -34.93
C HIS A 386 -25.53 -19.55 -35.78
N GLY A 387 -24.32 -20.11 -35.75
CA GLY A 387 -23.17 -19.61 -36.54
C GLY A 387 -22.10 -18.83 -35.73
N ASN A 388 -22.34 -18.51 -34.47
CA ASN A 388 -21.33 -17.88 -33.61
C ASN A 388 -20.53 -18.85 -32.73
N SER A 389 -20.78 -20.16 -32.79
CA SER A 389 -19.90 -21.16 -32.19
C SER A 389 -18.94 -21.69 -33.27
N TYR A 390 -17.66 -21.64 -32.98
CA TYR A 390 -16.56 -22.11 -33.83
C TYR A 390 -16.66 -23.60 -34.24
N HIS A 391 -17.71 -24.30 -33.83
CA HIS A 391 -17.90 -25.74 -34.01
C HIS A 391 -19.18 -26.14 -34.76
N ASP A 392 -20.03 -25.19 -35.16
CA ASP A 392 -21.30 -25.54 -35.83
C ASP A 392 -21.34 -25.02 -37.26
N VAL A 393 -20.62 -25.72 -38.14
CA VAL A 393 -20.58 -25.42 -39.59
C VAL A 393 -21.78 -26.04 -40.34
N THR A 394 -22.71 -26.70 -39.63
CA THR A 394 -23.76 -27.52 -40.27
C THR A 394 -25.20 -27.07 -40.02
N SER A 395 -25.47 -26.03 -39.24
CA SER A 395 -26.85 -25.54 -39.08
C SER A 395 -27.26 -24.61 -40.20
N THR A 396 -27.95 -25.13 -41.14
CA THR A 396 -28.71 -24.35 -42.14
C THR A 396 -29.84 -23.62 -41.44
N CYS A 397 -29.76 -22.29 -41.40
CA CYS A 397 -30.85 -21.43 -40.94
C CYS A 397 -32.03 -21.60 -41.92
N VAL A 398 -33.10 -22.23 -41.47
CA VAL A 398 -34.32 -22.36 -42.29
C VAL A 398 -35.07 -21.04 -42.21
N LEU A 399 -34.94 -20.20 -43.25
CA LEU A 399 -35.67 -18.95 -43.41
C LEU A 399 -37.16 -19.12 -43.75
N SER A 400 -37.72 -20.34 -43.59
CA SER A 400 -39.10 -20.64 -44.04
C SER A 400 -40.22 -20.13 -43.13
N GLU A 401 -39.91 -19.66 -41.91
CA GLU A 401 -40.96 -19.23 -40.98
C GLU A 401 -41.28 -17.72 -41.03
N TYR A 402 -40.49 -16.93 -41.73
CA TYR A 402 -40.72 -15.49 -41.85
C TYR A 402 -41.43 -15.06 -43.13
N ALA A 403 -41.69 -15.98 -44.05
CA ALA A 403 -42.35 -15.68 -45.34
C ALA A 403 -43.89 -15.68 -45.27
N SER A 404 -44.50 -15.96 -44.13
CA SER A 404 -45.98 -16.02 -43.98
C SER A 404 -46.60 -14.89 -43.16
N ALA A 405 -45.85 -13.83 -42.85
CA ALA A 405 -46.33 -12.67 -42.09
C ALA A 405 -45.98 -11.32 -42.77
N ALA A 406 -46.08 -11.26 -44.12
CA ALA A 406 -46.07 -10.02 -44.87
C ALA A 406 -47.36 -9.90 -45.68
#